data_7652e891cc77b8d6499cbf64b658e130
#
_entry.id   7652e891cc77b8d6499cbf64b658e130
#
_cell.length_a   1.000
_cell.length_b   1.000
_cell.length_c   1.000
_cell.angle_alpha   90.00
_cell.angle_beta   90.00
_cell.angle_gamma   90.00
#
_symmetry.space_group_name_H-M   'P 1'
#
loop_
_entity.id
_entity.type
_entity.pdbx_description
1 polymer ?
#
loop_
_entity_poly.entity_id
_entity_poly.type
_entity_poly.pdbx_seq_one_letter_code
_entity_poly.pdbx_strand_id
1 'polypeptide(L)'
;EYETMDMKKLEKWLSTVEKSCTVFLCGASNSSGLTLRALQILHQNGVKMDIVYFVPEVEVLSEEKTLNERAVRGVLQNYARSGLFEKICLVSNLRLEEIAGSTNVFDYYSQINRVFTSSYYMMDVFKNTKPITSTFKRPKESCRITTIGLGSLEKDDLMFFPCNQEVEVVYYYGINEEKLKTEENLFRTITNKVKSRITDETKVSFGIYPTQ
;
A
#
# COMPACT_ATOMS: atom_id res chain seq x y z
N GLU A 1 -16.88 -24.21 0.43
CA GLU A 1 -15.40 -24.40 0.45
C GLU A 1 -14.80 -23.99 1.80
N TYR A 2 -15.23 -22.89 2.36
CA TYR A 2 -14.78 -22.38 3.66
C TYR A 2 -15.14 -23.32 4.82
N GLU A 3 -16.31 -23.95 4.80
CA GLU A 3 -16.80 -24.88 5.83
C GLU A 3 -16.05 -26.22 5.83
N THR A 4 -15.35 -26.57 4.76
CA THR A 4 -14.59 -27.82 4.62
C THR A 4 -13.12 -27.68 5.01
N MET A 5 -12.67 -26.47 5.38
CA MET A 5 -11.26 -26.21 5.68
C MET A 5 -10.87 -26.72 7.08
N ASP A 6 -9.77 -27.42 7.14
CA ASP A 6 -9.21 -27.87 8.43
C ASP A 6 -8.61 -26.69 9.20
N MET A 7 -9.42 -26.12 10.09
CA MET A 7 -9.03 -24.97 10.92
C MET A 7 -7.82 -25.26 11.80
N LYS A 8 -7.64 -26.49 12.28
CA LYS A 8 -6.48 -26.87 13.11
C LYS A 8 -5.18 -26.82 12.30
N LYS A 9 -5.26 -27.21 11.03
CA LYS A 9 -4.11 -27.14 10.13
C LYS A 9 -3.73 -25.68 9.83
N LEU A 10 -4.73 -24.83 9.60
CA LEU A 10 -4.52 -23.39 9.42
C LEU A 10 -3.91 -22.73 10.67
N GLU A 11 -4.45 -23.00 11.85
CA GLU A 11 -3.94 -22.49 13.12
C GLU A 11 -2.48 -22.93 13.35
N LYS A 12 -2.18 -24.19 13.10
CA LYS A 12 -0.81 -24.72 13.20
C LYS A 12 0.14 -24.02 12.23
N TRP A 13 -0.31 -23.77 11.00
CA TRP A 13 0.53 -23.06 10.02
C TRP A 13 0.73 -21.59 10.41
N LEU A 14 -0.33 -20.88 10.80
CA LEU A 14 -0.25 -19.48 11.22
C LEU A 14 0.58 -19.30 12.50
N SER A 15 0.67 -20.32 13.39
CA SER A 15 1.50 -20.27 14.58
C SER A 15 3.00 -20.30 14.30
N THR A 16 3.39 -20.61 13.06
CA THR A 16 4.81 -20.53 12.62
C THR A 16 5.24 -19.10 12.25
N VAL A 17 4.29 -18.17 12.12
CA VAL A 17 4.58 -16.77 11.80
C VAL A 17 5.09 -16.07 13.05
N GLU A 18 6.32 -15.56 12.97
CA GLU A 18 6.97 -14.88 14.09
C GLU A 18 6.95 -13.37 13.91
N LYS A 19 6.85 -12.63 15.02
CA LYS A 19 7.03 -11.18 15.16
C LYS A 19 6.14 -10.31 14.30
N SER A 20 6.30 -10.33 12.97
CA SER A 20 5.56 -9.46 12.05
C SER A 20 5.37 -10.09 10.68
N CYS A 21 4.29 -9.71 10.00
CA CYS A 21 4.02 -10.13 8.62
C CYS A 21 3.24 -9.06 7.85
N THR A 22 3.32 -9.14 6.52
CA THR A 22 2.40 -8.44 5.63
C THR A 22 1.39 -9.43 5.06
N VAL A 23 0.11 -9.13 5.21
CA VAL A 23 -0.98 -9.96 4.71
C VAL A 23 -1.61 -9.30 3.49
N PHE A 24 -1.59 -9.99 2.35
CA PHE A 24 -2.20 -9.53 1.11
C PHE A 24 -3.60 -10.11 0.98
N LEU A 25 -4.60 -9.24 0.84
CA LEU A 25 -6.01 -9.59 0.80
C LEU A 25 -6.67 -9.06 -0.45
N CYS A 26 -7.47 -9.90 -1.11
CA CYS A 26 -8.30 -9.49 -2.24
C CYS A 26 -9.74 -9.31 -1.77
N GLY A 27 -10.32 -8.14 -2.04
CA GLY A 27 -11.74 -7.86 -1.77
C GLY A 27 -12.67 -8.71 -2.62
N ALA A 28 -13.89 -8.90 -2.14
CA ALA A 28 -14.93 -9.74 -2.78
C ALA A 28 -14.51 -11.19 -3.06
N SER A 29 -13.47 -11.68 -2.43
CA SER A 29 -13.01 -13.06 -2.53
C SER A 29 -13.94 -14.00 -1.77
N ASN A 30 -14.11 -15.21 -2.30
CA ASN A 30 -14.85 -16.29 -1.62
C ASN A 30 -14.20 -16.69 -0.27
N SER A 31 -12.94 -16.32 -0.04
CA SER A 31 -12.20 -16.57 1.19
C SER A 31 -12.29 -15.44 2.24
N SER A 32 -13.14 -14.44 2.04
CA SER A 32 -13.23 -13.27 2.94
C SER A 32 -13.54 -13.64 4.40
N GLY A 33 -14.40 -14.63 4.65
CA GLY A 33 -14.68 -15.13 6.00
C GLY A 33 -13.47 -15.80 6.67
N LEU A 34 -12.67 -16.54 5.89
CA LEU A 34 -11.43 -17.16 6.36
C LEU A 34 -10.37 -16.10 6.71
N THR A 35 -10.33 -15.03 5.95
CA THR A 35 -9.40 -13.92 6.17
C THR A 35 -9.51 -13.34 7.57
N LEU A 36 -10.72 -12.97 8.00
CA LEU A 36 -10.93 -12.40 9.33
C LEU A 36 -10.51 -13.37 10.45
N ARG A 37 -10.75 -14.66 10.24
CA ARG A 37 -10.31 -15.70 11.20
C ARG A 37 -8.79 -15.84 11.24
N ALA A 38 -8.13 -15.83 10.09
CA ALA A 38 -6.66 -15.87 10.02
C ALA A 38 -6.03 -14.66 10.73
N LEU A 39 -6.55 -13.46 10.50
CA LEU A 39 -6.10 -12.25 11.18
C LEU A 39 -6.31 -12.30 12.69
N GLN A 40 -7.43 -12.87 13.15
CA GLN A 40 -7.68 -13.09 14.58
C GLN A 40 -6.62 -14.02 15.20
N ILE A 41 -6.29 -15.12 14.54
CA ILE A 41 -5.26 -16.06 15.02
C ILE A 41 -3.89 -15.39 15.11
N LEU A 42 -3.47 -14.66 14.06
CA LEU A 42 -2.22 -13.92 14.05
C LEU A 42 -2.17 -12.89 15.19
N HIS A 43 -3.25 -12.16 15.40
CA HIS A 43 -3.35 -11.20 16.49
C HIS A 43 -3.24 -11.88 17.88
N GLN A 44 -3.94 -12.99 18.10
CA GLN A 44 -3.87 -13.78 19.34
C GLN A 44 -2.46 -14.31 19.61
N ASN A 45 -1.69 -14.59 18.55
CA ASN A 45 -0.29 -15.01 18.64
C ASN A 45 0.69 -13.81 18.83
N GLY A 46 0.17 -12.59 18.96
CA GLY A 46 1.00 -11.39 19.16
C GLY A 46 1.77 -10.92 17.93
N VAL A 47 1.38 -11.37 16.73
CA VAL A 47 2.04 -10.99 15.47
C VAL A 47 1.61 -9.59 15.07
N LYS A 48 2.58 -8.70 14.78
CA LYS A 48 2.32 -7.38 14.20
C LYS A 48 1.98 -7.53 12.73
N MET A 49 0.90 -6.92 12.29
CA MET A 49 0.39 -7.09 10.93
C MET A 49 0.32 -5.77 10.17
N ASP A 50 0.90 -5.76 8.98
CA ASP A 50 0.57 -4.81 7.91
C ASP A 50 -0.39 -5.48 6.95
N ILE A 51 -1.45 -4.79 6.55
CA ILE A 51 -2.43 -5.31 5.60
C ILE A 51 -2.28 -4.57 4.27
N VAL A 52 -2.24 -5.30 3.17
CA VAL A 52 -2.43 -4.75 1.82
C VAL A 52 -3.76 -5.29 1.29
N TYR A 53 -4.70 -4.39 1.06
CA TYR A 53 -6.05 -4.74 0.64
C TYR A 53 -6.30 -4.29 -0.79
N PHE A 54 -6.50 -5.24 -1.69
CA PHE A 54 -6.87 -4.99 -3.08
C PHE A 54 -8.38 -4.81 -3.18
N VAL A 55 -8.77 -3.57 -3.46
CA VAL A 55 -10.18 -3.20 -3.66
C VAL A 55 -10.57 -3.59 -5.09
N PRO A 56 -11.57 -4.47 -5.27
CA PRO A 56 -12.03 -4.88 -6.58
C PRO A 56 -12.79 -3.73 -7.25
N GLU A 57 -12.96 -3.86 -8.56
CA GLU A 57 -13.88 -3.01 -9.31
C GLU A 57 -15.32 -3.34 -8.93
N VAL A 58 -15.97 -2.42 -8.24
CA VAL A 58 -17.29 -2.65 -7.65
C VAL A 58 -18.38 -2.76 -8.73
N GLU A 59 -18.19 -2.12 -9.87
CA GLU A 59 -19.15 -2.07 -10.97
C GLU A 59 -19.38 -3.42 -11.65
N VAL A 60 -18.40 -4.32 -11.58
CA VAL A 60 -18.50 -5.68 -12.14
C VAL A 60 -18.94 -6.73 -11.12
N LEU A 61 -19.17 -6.34 -9.87
CA LEU A 61 -19.60 -7.24 -8.81
C LEU A 61 -21.13 -7.37 -8.76
N SER A 62 -21.63 -8.52 -8.30
CA SER A 62 -23.03 -8.63 -7.89
C SER A 62 -23.29 -7.75 -6.66
N GLU A 63 -24.56 -7.38 -6.46
CA GLU A 63 -24.98 -6.56 -5.32
C GLU A 63 -24.56 -7.19 -3.97
N GLU A 64 -24.73 -8.50 -3.82
CA GLU A 64 -24.30 -9.25 -2.64
C GLU A 64 -22.78 -9.14 -2.39
N LYS A 65 -21.98 -9.35 -3.43
CA LYS A 65 -20.51 -9.23 -3.34
C LYS A 65 -20.08 -7.81 -3.03
N THR A 66 -20.77 -6.82 -3.57
CA THR A 66 -20.52 -5.40 -3.29
C THR A 66 -20.78 -5.06 -1.83
N LEU A 67 -21.89 -5.54 -1.26
CA LEU A 67 -22.21 -5.33 0.15
C LEU A 67 -21.19 -6.03 1.06
N ASN A 68 -20.83 -7.26 0.72
CA ASN A 68 -19.82 -8.03 1.47
C ASN A 68 -18.46 -7.36 1.45
N GLU A 69 -18.02 -6.87 0.27
CA GLU A 69 -16.76 -6.10 0.14
C GLU A 69 -16.75 -4.87 1.03
N ARG A 70 -17.81 -4.06 1.00
CA ARG A 70 -17.94 -2.85 1.81
C ARG A 70 -17.91 -3.17 3.31
N ALA A 71 -18.61 -4.23 3.73
CA ALA A 71 -18.61 -4.67 5.12
C ALA A 71 -17.22 -5.10 5.58
N VAL A 72 -16.55 -5.98 4.83
CA VAL A 72 -15.21 -6.49 5.16
C VAL A 72 -14.19 -5.35 5.19
N ARG A 73 -14.16 -4.49 4.17
CA ARG A 73 -13.27 -3.34 4.13
C ARG A 73 -13.50 -2.38 5.29
N GLY A 74 -14.76 -2.11 5.63
CA GLY A 74 -15.14 -1.28 6.77
C GLY A 74 -14.63 -1.85 8.10
N VAL A 75 -14.77 -3.17 8.30
CA VAL A 75 -14.22 -3.87 9.49
C VAL A 75 -12.70 -3.76 9.54
N LEU A 76 -12.00 -4.01 8.44
CA LEU A 76 -10.54 -3.93 8.38
C LEU A 76 -10.04 -2.50 8.65
N GLN A 77 -10.70 -1.48 8.12
CA GLN A 77 -10.37 -0.09 8.41
C GLN A 77 -10.57 0.27 9.89
N ASN A 78 -11.64 -0.23 10.52
CA ASN A 78 -11.87 -0.03 11.95
C ASN A 78 -10.82 -0.74 12.80
N TYR A 79 -10.40 -1.93 12.41
CA TYR A 79 -9.30 -2.65 13.07
C TYR A 79 -7.97 -1.89 12.93
N ALA A 80 -7.69 -1.29 11.78
CA ALA A 80 -6.53 -0.43 11.62
C ALA A 80 -6.60 0.79 12.55
N ARG A 81 -7.75 1.50 12.60
CA ARG A 81 -7.94 2.66 13.49
C ARG A 81 -7.80 2.31 14.97
N SER A 82 -8.26 1.13 15.38
CA SER A 82 -8.14 0.66 16.77
C SER A 82 -6.74 0.17 17.15
N GLY A 83 -5.81 0.09 16.19
CA GLY A 83 -4.45 -0.37 16.43
C GLY A 83 -4.26 -1.89 16.44
N LEU A 84 -5.26 -2.67 16.01
CA LEU A 84 -5.14 -4.11 15.78
C LEU A 84 -4.13 -4.43 14.68
N PHE A 85 -4.01 -3.55 13.69
CA PHE A 85 -2.99 -3.60 12.65
C PHE A 85 -2.05 -2.41 12.79
N GLU A 86 -0.80 -2.57 12.40
CA GLU A 86 0.13 -1.45 12.30
C GLU A 86 -0.37 -0.46 11.23
N LYS A 87 -0.81 -0.97 10.08
CA LYS A 87 -1.45 -0.20 9.00
C LYS A 87 -2.24 -1.08 8.04
N ILE A 88 -3.13 -0.44 7.28
CA ILE A 88 -3.78 -0.99 6.09
C ILE A 88 -3.44 -0.11 4.88
N CYS A 89 -2.90 -0.73 3.84
CA CYS A 89 -2.64 -0.12 2.55
C CYS A 89 -3.76 -0.51 1.58
N LEU A 90 -4.50 0.48 1.09
CA LEU A 90 -5.58 0.28 0.12
C LEU A 90 -5.04 0.42 -1.30
N VAL A 91 -5.38 -0.51 -2.17
CA VAL A 91 -4.96 -0.56 -3.58
C VAL A 91 -6.18 -0.88 -4.43
N SER A 92 -6.50 -0.05 -5.41
CA SER A 92 -7.61 -0.26 -6.34
C SER A 92 -7.13 -0.96 -7.60
N ASN A 93 -7.76 -2.06 -7.98
CA ASN A 93 -7.46 -2.73 -9.25
C ASN A 93 -7.70 -1.82 -10.45
N LEU A 94 -8.77 -1.04 -10.43
CA LEU A 94 -9.06 -0.05 -11.48
C LEU A 94 -7.93 0.98 -11.64
N ARG A 95 -7.39 1.49 -10.52
CA ARG A 95 -6.26 2.44 -10.58
C ARG A 95 -4.98 1.81 -11.07
N LEU A 96 -4.72 0.57 -10.71
CA LEU A 96 -3.57 -0.16 -11.25
C LEU A 96 -3.69 -0.39 -12.76
N GLU A 97 -4.91 -0.66 -13.25
CA GLU A 97 -5.20 -0.79 -14.68
C GLU A 97 -4.96 0.53 -15.44
N GLU A 98 -5.48 1.65 -14.91
CA GLU A 98 -5.24 2.98 -15.49
C GLU A 98 -3.75 3.30 -15.58
N ILE A 99 -2.96 2.92 -14.57
CA ILE A 99 -1.51 3.14 -14.54
C ILE A 99 -0.79 2.19 -15.49
N ALA A 100 -1.21 0.93 -15.58
CA ALA A 100 -0.63 -0.05 -16.49
C ALA A 100 -0.84 0.31 -17.96
N GLY A 101 -1.92 1.04 -18.26
CA GLY A 101 -2.30 1.45 -19.62
C GLY A 101 -2.88 0.29 -20.43
N SER A 102 -2.89 0.46 -21.75
CA SER A 102 -3.45 -0.53 -22.66
C SER A 102 -2.64 -1.83 -22.65
N THR A 103 -3.25 -2.90 -22.21
CA THR A 103 -2.68 -4.25 -22.19
C THR A 103 -3.54 -5.22 -22.97
N ASN A 104 -2.94 -6.29 -23.51
CA ASN A 104 -3.71 -7.36 -24.09
C ASN A 104 -4.31 -8.27 -23.00
N VAL A 105 -5.35 -9.04 -23.35
CA VAL A 105 -6.09 -9.89 -22.39
C VAL A 105 -5.19 -10.93 -21.70
N PHE A 106 -4.19 -11.46 -22.41
CA PHE A 106 -3.31 -12.50 -21.87
C PHE A 106 -2.32 -11.95 -20.83
N ASP A 107 -1.88 -10.71 -20.99
CA ASP A 107 -0.91 -10.06 -20.10
C ASP A 107 -1.54 -9.17 -19.03
N TYR A 108 -2.86 -9.01 -19.05
CA TYR A 108 -3.60 -8.09 -18.18
C TYR A 108 -3.22 -8.22 -16.72
N TYR A 109 -3.43 -9.39 -16.13
CA TYR A 109 -3.10 -9.62 -14.71
C TYR A 109 -1.59 -9.53 -14.43
N SER A 110 -0.77 -9.96 -15.37
CA SER A 110 0.68 -9.87 -15.25
C SER A 110 1.15 -8.41 -15.17
N GLN A 111 0.59 -7.53 -15.99
CA GLN A 111 0.93 -6.11 -16.02
C GLN A 111 0.45 -5.39 -14.76
N ILE A 112 -0.79 -5.59 -14.34
CA ILE A 112 -1.33 -5.01 -13.12
C ILE A 112 -0.50 -5.43 -11.89
N ASN A 113 -0.23 -6.74 -11.77
CA ASN A 113 0.60 -7.25 -10.69
C ASN A 113 2.00 -6.68 -10.73
N ARG A 114 2.59 -6.49 -11.92
CA ARG A 114 3.91 -5.89 -12.07
C ARG A 114 3.95 -4.43 -11.60
N VAL A 115 2.95 -3.62 -11.96
CA VAL A 115 2.84 -2.23 -11.48
C VAL A 115 2.86 -2.19 -9.96
N PHE A 116 2.01 -2.98 -9.32
CA PHE A 116 1.96 -3.04 -7.86
C PHE A 116 3.25 -3.57 -7.25
N THR A 117 3.69 -4.76 -7.66
CA THR A 117 4.84 -5.42 -7.03
C THR A 117 6.13 -4.64 -7.18
N SER A 118 6.37 -4.03 -8.35
CA SER A 118 7.55 -3.19 -8.57
C SER A 118 7.54 -1.98 -7.65
N SER A 119 6.41 -1.28 -7.53
CA SER A 119 6.27 -0.08 -6.70
C SER A 119 6.38 -0.41 -5.22
N TYR A 120 5.73 -1.48 -4.78
CA TYR A 120 5.78 -1.94 -3.40
C TYR A 120 7.19 -2.37 -3.00
N TYR A 121 7.87 -3.13 -3.87
CA TYR A 121 9.25 -3.54 -3.67
C TYR A 121 10.21 -2.34 -3.58
N MET A 122 10.11 -1.39 -4.52
CA MET A 122 10.94 -0.19 -4.49
C MET A 122 10.72 0.63 -3.20
N MET A 123 9.48 0.79 -2.78
CA MET A 123 9.18 1.45 -1.51
C MET A 123 9.82 0.71 -0.32
N ASP A 124 9.77 -0.62 -0.31
CA ASP A 124 10.37 -1.43 0.76
C ASP A 124 11.90 -1.30 0.77
N VAL A 125 12.53 -1.35 -0.41
CA VAL A 125 13.97 -1.10 -0.56
C VAL A 125 14.35 0.26 0.01
N PHE A 126 13.64 1.33 -0.35
CA PHE A 126 13.94 2.68 0.12
C PHE A 126 13.73 2.84 1.63
N LYS A 127 12.70 2.21 2.21
CA LYS A 127 12.48 2.22 3.66
C LYS A 127 13.62 1.55 4.44
N ASN A 128 14.26 0.55 3.85
CA ASN A 128 15.35 -0.21 4.47
C ASN A 128 16.74 0.25 4.03
N THR A 129 16.83 1.30 3.20
CA THR A 129 18.09 1.87 2.71
C THR A 129 18.29 3.28 3.28
N LYS A 130 19.52 3.66 3.54
CA LYS A 130 19.84 5.01 4.02
C LYS A 130 19.79 6.02 2.88
N PRO A 131 18.95 7.07 2.95
CA PRO A 131 18.92 8.14 1.95
C PRO A 131 20.19 8.99 2.00
N ILE A 132 20.53 9.63 0.87
CA ILE A 132 21.57 10.68 0.81
C ILE A 132 21.17 11.87 1.69
N THR A 133 19.91 12.26 1.57
CA THR A 133 19.28 13.29 2.41
C THR A 133 17.83 12.96 2.63
N SER A 134 17.27 13.34 3.79
CA SER A 134 15.86 13.17 4.08
C SER A 134 15.34 14.16 5.10
N THR A 135 14.03 14.36 5.05
CA THR A 135 13.27 15.12 6.05
C THR A 135 12.31 14.22 6.85
N PHE A 136 12.53 12.92 6.82
CA PHE A 136 11.65 11.95 7.46
C PHE A 136 11.46 12.23 8.94
N LYS A 137 10.21 12.16 9.36
CA LYS A 137 9.79 12.21 10.76
C LYS A 137 9.04 10.93 11.07
N ARG A 138 8.97 10.58 12.35
CA ARG A 138 8.16 9.45 12.80
C ARG A 138 6.70 9.70 12.39
N PRO A 139 6.04 8.76 11.67
CA PRO A 139 4.64 8.90 11.30
C PRO A 139 3.76 9.06 12.54
N LYS A 140 2.66 9.79 12.39
CA LYS A 140 1.65 9.85 13.45
C LYS A 140 1.01 8.47 13.63
N GLU A 141 0.75 8.06 14.85
CA GLU A 141 0.07 6.80 15.15
C GLU A 141 -1.36 6.72 14.56
N SER A 142 -1.97 7.87 14.27
CA SER A 142 -3.27 7.96 13.61
C SER A 142 -3.24 7.66 12.10
N CYS A 143 -2.08 7.69 11.44
CA CYS A 143 -1.94 7.46 10.00
C CYS A 143 -1.82 5.97 9.69
N ARG A 144 -2.87 5.21 10.01
CA ARG A 144 -2.88 3.75 9.83
C ARG A 144 -3.58 3.30 8.55
N ILE A 145 -4.36 4.16 7.90
CA ILE A 145 -4.97 3.90 6.59
C ILE A 145 -4.11 4.62 5.56
N THR A 146 -3.53 3.87 4.64
CA THR A 146 -2.54 4.35 3.69
C THR A 146 -2.84 3.88 2.28
N THR A 147 -2.22 4.49 1.32
CA THR A 147 -2.05 3.96 -0.03
C THR A 147 -0.64 4.26 -0.50
N ILE A 148 -0.26 3.71 -1.63
CA ILE A 148 0.99 4.03 -2.32
C ILE A 148 0.68 4.60 -3.69
N GLY A 149 1.66 5.19 -4.34
CA GLY A 149 1.52 5.72 -5.67
C GLY A 149 2.86 5.88 -6.37
N LEU A 150 2.80 6.26 -7.62
CA LEU A 150 3.92 6.61 -8.46
C LEU A 150 3.87 8.09 -8.79
N GLY A 151 4.99 8.74 -8.77
CA GLY A 151 5.13 10.14 -9.14
C GLY A 151 6.42 10.41 -9.89
N SER A 152 6.48 11.54 -10.57
CA SER A 152 7.70 12.09 -11.11
C SER A 152 7.81 13.56 -10.72
N LEU A 153 8.97 14.16 -10.97
CA LEU A 153 9.16 15.58 -10.66
C LEU A 153 8.29 16.52 -11.53
N GLU A 154 7.91 16.04 -12.73
CA GLU A 154 7.22 16.82 -13.74
C GLU A 154 5.71 16.52 -13.86
N LYS A 155 5.28 15.37 -13.38
CA LYS A 155 3.89 14.90 -13.51
C LYS A 155 3.20 14.80 -12.16
N ASP A 156 1.87 14.80 -12.19
CA ASP A 156 1.05 14.52 -11.02
C ASP A 156 1.26 13.11 -10.50
N ASP A 157 1.03 12.95 -9.21
CA ASP A 157 1.17 11.66 -8.54
C ASP A 157 -0.03 10.75 -8.88
N LEU A 158 0.26 9.52 -9.27
CA LEU A 158 -0.73 8.49 -9.59
C LEU A 158 -0.92 7.59 -8.38
N MET A 159 -1.95 7.85 -7.60
CA MET A 159 -2.25 7.09 -6.38
C MET A 159 -2.96 5.77 -6.72
N PHE A 160 -2.59 4.69 -6.05
CA PHE A 160 -3.20 3.36 -6.24
C PHE A 160 -4.58 3.24 -5.58
N PHE A 161 -4.94 4.20 -4.75
CA PHE A 161 -6.28 4.33 -4.20
C PHE A 161 -6.61 5.82 -4.01
N PRO A 162 -7.83 6.29 -4.38
CA PRO A 162 -8.20 7.68 -4.19
C PRO A 162 -8.33 8.02 -2.70
N CYS A 163 -7.60 9.02 -2.25
CA CYS A 163 -7.68 9.55 -0.90
C CYS A 163 -8.42 10.90 -0.93
N ASN A 164 -9.50 11.01 -0.16
CA ASN A 164 -10.25 12.28 -0.06
C ASN A 164 -9.52 13.32 0.78
N GLN A 165 -8.71 12.87 1.73
CA GLN A 165 -7.93 13.74 2.61
C GLN A 165 -6.57 13.09 2.90
N GLU A 166 -5.50 13.78 2.55
CA GLU A 166 -4.14 13.36 2.82
C GLU A 166 -3.63 14.09 4.06
N VAL A 167 -3.29 13.34 5.09
CA VAL A 167 -2.74 13.89 6.36
C VAL A 167 -1.22 13.90 6.33
N GLU A 168 -0.63 12.88 5.70
CA GLU A 168 0.81 12.73 5.59
C GLU A 168 1.19 12.10 4.25
N VAL A 169 2.11 12.74 3.54
CA VAL A 169 2.69 12.25 2.28
C VAL A 169 4.19 12.05 2.45
N VAL A 170 4.67 10.91 2.02
CA VAL A 170 6.09 10.57 2.07
C VAL A 170 6.60 10.26 0.67
N TYR A 171 7.55 11.04 0.19
CA TYR A 171 8.19 10.81 -1.11
C TYR A 171 9.52 10.07 -0.96
N TYR A 172 9.69 9.03 -1.75
CA TYR A 172 10.94 8.32 -1.94
C TYR A 172 11.44 8.60 -3.35
N TYR A 173 12.41 9.49 -3.51
CA TYR A 173 12.98 9.85 -4.81
C TYR A 173 14.17 8.95 -5.12
N GLY A 174 13.96 7.96 -5.99
CA GLY A 174 15.05 7.20 -6.62
C GLY A 174 15.59 7.96 -7.82
N ILE A 175 16.83 8.38 -7.77
CA ILE A 175 17.44 9.23 -8.81
C ILE A 175 18.77 8.61 -9.22
N ASN A 176 19.00 8.54 -10.55
CA ASN A 176 20.25 8.03 -11.08
C ASN A 176 21.44 8.85 -10.54
N GLU A 177 22.52 8.16 -10.17
CA GLU A 177 23.71 8.78 -9.57
C GLU A 177 24.37 9.85 -10.48
N GLU A 178 24.34 9.66 -11.79
CA GLU A 178 24.88 10.65 -12.72
C GLU A 178 24.08 11.95 -12.68
N LYS A 179 22.74 11.85 -12.67
CA LYS A 179 21.86 13.01 -12.52
C LYS A 179 22.09 13.73 -11.19
N LEU A 180 22.28 13.00 -10.11
CA LEU A 180 22.59 13.57 -8.79
C LEU A 180 23.89 14.38 -8.78
N LYS A 181 24.86 14.02 -9.64
CA LYS A 181 26.16 14.70 -9.75
C LYS A 181 26.15 15.88 -10.72
N THR A 182 25.31 15.84 -11.76
CA THR A 182 25.36 16.77 -12.88
C THR A 182 24.25 17.81 -12.90
N GLU A 183 23.09 17.53 -12.34
CA GLU A 183 21.94 18.43 -12.36
C GLU A 183 21.95 19.40 -11.15
N GLU A 184 22.51 20.60 -11.33
CA GLU A 184 22.67 21.61 -10.27
C GLU A 184 21.35 22.05 -9.61
N ASN A 185 20.23 22.08 -10.35
CA ASN A 185 18.92 22.54 -9.85
C ASN A 185 18.01 21.42 -9.32
N LEU A 186 18.44 20.18 -9.36
CA LEU A 186 17.62 19.01 -9.02
C LEU A 186 17.05 19.09 -7.59
N PHE A 187 17.89 19.41 -6.62
CA PHE A 187 17.45 19.55 -5.22
C PHE A 187 16.41 20.66 -5.04
N ARG A 188 16.56 21.77 -5.76
CA ARG A 188 15.59 22.87 -5.74
C ARG A 188 14.25 22.44 -6.37
N THR A 189 14.29 21.70 -7.46
CA THR A 189 13.09 21.14 -8.12
C THR A 189 12.33 20.21 -7.17
N ILE A 190 13.02 19.29 -6.51
CA ILE A 190 12.44 18.38 -5.51
C ILE A 190 11.79 19.18 -4.36
N THR A 191 12.53 20.11 -3.79
CA THR A 191 12.04 20.90 -2.66
C THR A 191 10.84 21.78 -3.03
N ASN A 192 10.79 22.31 -4.24
CA ASN A 192 9.65 23.07 -4.74
C ASN A 192 8.42 22.17 -4.91
N LYS A 193 8.56 20.98 -5.48
CA LYS A 193 7.46 20.01 -5.57
C LYS A 193 6.95 19.60 -4.19
N VAL A 194 7.84 19.33 -3.25
CA VAL A 194 7.46 19.01 -1.87
C VAL A 194 6.70 20.17 -1.23
N LYS A 195 7.20 21.40 -1.37
CA LYS A 195 6.55 22.60 -0.82
C LYS A 195 5.14 22.84 -1.39
N SER A 196 4.94 22.59 -2.68
CA SER A 196 3.61 22.78 -3.31
C SER A 196 2.55 21.81 -2.78
N ARG A 197 2.95 20.70 -2.15
CA ARG A 197 2.04 19.71 -1.55
C ARG A 197 1.77 19.94 -0.06
N ILE A 198 2.54 20.81 0.59
CA ILE A 198 2.34 21.13 2.02
C ILE A 198 1.13 22.04 2.16
N THR A 199 0.20 21.65 3.01
CA THR A 199 -0.95 22.47 3.45
C THR A 199 -1.02 22.50 4.96
N ASP A 200 -1.96 23.24 5.52
CA ASP A 200 -2.21 23.24 6.96
C ASP A 200 -2.60 21.86 7.50
N GLU A 201 -3.21 21.03 6.66
CA GLU A 201 -3.69 19.70 7.01
C GLU A 201 -2.72 18.59 6.60
N THR A 202 -1.91 18.80 5.54
CA THR A 202 -1.04 17.79 4.94
C THR A 202 0.42 18.03 5.28
N LYS A 203 1.04 17.08 5.97
CA LYS A 203 2.49 17.04 6.18
C LYS A 203 3.16 16.28 5.06
N VAL A 204 4.28 16.81 4.57
CA VAL A 204 5.05 16.17 3.51
C VAL A 204 6.49 15.99 3.98
N SER A 205 7.02 14.80 3.77
CA SER A 205 8.43 14.46 3.98
C SER A 205 9.00 13.73 2.77
N PHE A 206 10.31 13.75 2.61
CA PHE A 206 10.96 13.10 1.49
C PHE A 206 12.34 12.56 1.84
N GLY A 207 12.79 11.61 1.04
CA GLY A 207 14.15 11.11 1.01
C GLY A 207 14.64 10.94 -0.42
N ILE A 208 15.93 11.19 -0.64
CA ILE A 208 16.62 11.04 -1.93
C ILE A 208 17.55 9.85 -1.84
N TYR A 209 17.42 8.94 -2.80
CA TYR A 209 18.17 7.69 -2.89
C TYR A 209 18.88 7.59 -4.23
N PRO A 210 20.15 7.16 -4.24
CA PRO A 210 20.84 6.90 -5.49
C PRO A 210 20.30 5.60 -6.11
N THR A 211 20.09 5.63 -7.42
CA THR A 211 19.76 4.45 -8.22
C THR A 211 20.78 4.30 -9.35
N GLN A 212 20.99 3.07 -9.80
CA GLN A 212 21.82 2.77 -10.97
C GLN A 212 21.11 3.10 -12.27
#